data_cd25d50962c1812718d9db18ac7ccb74
#
_entry.id   cd25d50962c1812718d9db18ac7ccb74
#
_cell.length_a   1.000
_cell.length_b   1.000
_cell.length_c   1.000
_cell.angle_alpha   90.00
_cell.angle_beta   90.00
_cell.angle_gamma   90.00
#
_symmetry.space_group_name_H-M   'P 1'
#
loop_
_entity.id
_entity.type
_entity.pdbx_description
1 polymer ?
#
loop_
_entity_poly.entity_id
_entity_poly.type
_entity_poly.pdbx_seq_one_letter_code
_entity_poly.pdbx_strand_id
1 'polypeptide(L)'
;MNKIAVLGEPTEIPRAETSRQPVLSVAKGSKIYGGVHAIEEVDFDLYPGEVHALVGENGAGKSTLCKAIAGAIRLTSGTYCVDGKPVDFQSPRDALAAGICMVYQETSLVPNMTAAQNIELGNEKLLTRFRTLNIQAQQLLQSLNFHIDPTTPVAILGTAKRQMVEIARAIYNKARIIIFDEPTASLTPEEIVHFFNLVRDLRARGVAIIYISHALEESLQISDRITVLRDGKLVVTAKTSEMTREKLVRYMVGRDITQTYYARGRDGKRRHHGTEKVLTVENVTMGLVVKNMSFSVYDGEVVGIAGLIGSGRTEIAKIIFGALKRNLINGGMIYLRGKPIRYRVPKQAINDGIGYITEDRKRDGYFETMRIDDNVYVSKLATRLGWSFLVSRLKRSKLANYWVERLKIAALQRKARIVELSGGYQQKVVIAKSLAQDPSIIIFDEPTRGVDVGTIPEIHAQIRRLADDGNAVVVISSYLPEILAVSDRILVARLGRIVAEFDAATATDDKIMYAAIH
;
A
#
# COMPACT_ATOMS: atom_id res chain seq x y z
N MET A 1 -0.59 -36.52 -29.59
CA MET A 1 -0.20 -35.37 -30.42
C MET A 1 -1.38 -34.42 -30.45
N ASN A 2 -1.47 -33.51 -29.49
CA ASN A 2 -2.51 -32.46 -29.42
C ASN A 2 -1.84 -31.13 -29.70
N LYS A 3 -2.31 -30.47 -30.76
CA LYS A 3 -1.84 -29.17 -31.22
C LYS A 3 -2.18 -28.11 -30.15
N ILE A 4 -1.15 -27.47 -29.63
CA ILE A 4 -1.24 -26.25 -28.84
C ILE A 4 -1.67 -25.15 -29.81
N ALA A 5 -2.86 -24.59 -29.61
CA ALA A 5 -3.31 -23.42 -30.35
C ALA A 5 -2.46 -22.23 -29.94
N VAL A 6 -1.70 -21.71 -30.88
CA VAL A 6 -0.97 -20.44 -30.79
C VAL A 6 -2.03 -19.33 -30.66
N LEU A 7 -2.06 -18.65 -29.55
CA LEU A 7 -2.88 -17.46 -29.33
C LEU A 7 -2.42 -16.38 -30.31
N GLY A 8 -3.35 -15.92 -31.14
CA GLY A 8 -3.14 -14.93 -32.17
C GLY A 8 -2.52 -13.62 -31.65
N GLU A 9 -1.78 -12.97 -32.51
CA GLU A 9 -1.23 -11.63 -32.34
C GLU A 9 -2.32 -10.65 -31.86
N PRO A 10 -1.96 -9.63 -31.06
CA PRO A 10 -2.93 -8.65 -30.58
C PRO A 10 -3.53 -7.92 -31.78
N THR A 11 -4.78 -8.21 -32.07
CA THR A 11 -5.61 -7.47 -33.03
C THR A 11 -5.60 -5.99 -32.61
N GLU A 12 -5.27 -5.12 -33.54
CA GLU A 12 -5.42 -3.66 -33.42
C GLU A 12 -6.83 -3.35 -32.90
N ILE A 13 -6.90 -2.80 -31.69
CA ILE A 13 -8.14 -2.43 -31.04
C ILE A 13 -8.69 -1.19 -31.76
N PRO A 14 -9.93 -1.19 -32.28
CA PRO A 14 -10.52 -0.01 -32.88
C PRO A 14 -10.53 1.12 -31.85
N ARG A 15 -9.91 2.26 -32.17
CA ARG A 15 -10.08 3.51 -31.44
C ARG A 15 -11.56 3.81 -31.39
N ALA A 16 -12.16 3.76 -30.20
CA ALA A 16 -13.56 4.15 -30.03
C ALA A 16 -13.69 5.62 -30.47
N GLU A 17 -14.41 5.83 -31.56
CA GLU A 17 -14.77 7.16 -32.09
C GLU A 17 -15.60 7.92 -31.05
N THR A 18 -14.94 8.63 -30.15
CA THR A 18 -15.54 9.77 -29.47
C THR A 18 -15.16 11.00 -30.27
N SER A 19 -16.13 11.70 -30.83
CA SER A 19 -15.99 12.96 -31.58
C SER A 19 -15.48 14.13 -30.68
N ARG A 20 -14.92 13.86 -29.51
CA ARG A 20 -14.37 14.82 -28.57
C ARG A 20 -12.86 14.88 -28.73
N GLN A 21 -12.33 16.08 -28.90
CA GLN A 21 -10.88 16.30 -28.91
C GLN A 21 -10.31 16.07 -27.47
N PRO A 22 -9.20 15.33 -27.31
CA PRO A 22 -8.59 15.15 -26.01
C PRO A 22 -8.04 16.48 -25.48
N VAL A 23 -8.22 16.73 -24.17
CA VAL A 23 -7.66 17.90 -23.48
C VAL A 23 -6.16 17.72 -23.26
N LEU A 24 -5.70 16.49 -23.15
CA LEU A 24 -4.30 16.08 -23.05
C LEU A 24 -4.07 14.84 -23.91
N SER A 25 -3.00 14.83 -24.68
CA SER A 25 -2.52 13.63 -25.38
C SER A 25 -1.01 13.51 -25.27
N VAL A 26 -0.53 12.29 -25.09
CA VAL A 26 0.88 11.91 -25.14
C VAL A 26 1.04 10.94 -26.30
N ALA A 27 1.98 11.23 -27.20
CA ALA A 27 2.29 10.38 -28.35
C ALA A 27 3.73 9.85 -28.24
N LYS A 28 3.85 8.51 -28.16
CA LYS A 28 5.12 7.77 -28.05
C LYS A 28 6.05 8.30 -26.96
N GLY A 29 5.47 8.64 -25.80
CA GLY A 29 6.20 9.19 -24.67
C GLY A 29 7.20 8.20 -24.11
N SER A 30 8.49 8.58 -24.05
CA SER A 30 9.54 7.74 -23.48
C SER A 30 10.40 8.51 -22.49
N LYS A 31 10.84 7.84 -21.43
CA LYS A 31 11.78 8.37 -20.44
C LYS A 31 12.82 7.34 -20.07
N ILE A 32 14.08 7.71 -20.20
CA ILE A 32 15.23 6.86 -19.90
C ILE A 32 16.02 7.48 -18.75
N TYR A 33 16.38 6.67 -17.76
CA TYR A 33 17.29 7.01 -16.67
C TYR A 33 18.46 6.03 -16.64
N GLY A 34 19.68 6.54 -16.84
CA GLY A 34 20.89 5.70 -16.76
C GLY A 34 20.86 4.46 -17.66
N GLY A 35 20.24 4.55 -18.84
CA GLY A 35 20.09 3.43 -19.77
C GLY A 35 18.88 2.53 -19.52
N VAL A 36 18.10 2.79 -18.46
CA VAL A 36 16.88 2.02 -18.16
C VAL A 36 15.66 2.80 -18.63
N HIS A 37 14.78 2.17 -19.40
CA HIS A 37 13.51 2.73 -19.83
C HIS A 37 12.52 2.71 -18.65
N ALA A 38 12.18 3.88 -18.11
CA ALA A 38 11.13 4.02 -17.10
C ALA A 38 9.74 4.05 -17.75
N ILE A 39 9.62 4.62 -18.96
CA ILE A 39 8.50 4.48 -19.89
C ILE A 39 9.04 4.41 -21.31
N GLU A 40 8.40 3.64 -22.18
CA GLU A 40 8.81 3.36 -23.54
C GLU A 40 7.61 3.42 -24.49
N GLU A 41 7.63 4.39 -25.42
CA GLU A 41 6.62 4.62 -26.45
C GLU A 41 5.16 4.57 -25.95
N VAL A 42 4.89 5.21 -24.82
CA VAL A 42 3.55 5.23 -24.24
C VAL A 42 2.67 6.27 -24.92
N ASP A 43 1.51 5.82 -25.43
CA ASP A 43 0.42 6.66 -25.91
C ASP A 43 -0.62 6.81 -24.79
N PHE A 44 -1.11 8.04 -24.56
CA PHE A 44 -2.10 8.31 -23.53
C PHE A 44 -2.98 9.49 -23.91
N ASP A 45 -4.30 9.34 -23.79
CA ASP A 45 -5.29 10.39 -24.06
C ASP A 45 -6.17 10.63 -22.85
N LEU A 46 -6.52 11.90 -22.59
CA LEU A 46 -7.45 12.30 -21.55
C LEU A 46 -8.49 13.27 -22.12
N TYR A 47 -9.76 13.06 -21.80
CA TYR A 47 -10.87 13.87 -22.32
C TYR A 47 -11.45 14.79 -21.23
N PRO A 48 -12.06 15.93 -21.62
CA PRO A 48 -12.72 16.83 -20.66
C PRO A 48 -13.83 16.12 -19.88
N GLY A 49 -13.85 16.28 -18.56
CA GLY A 49 -14.84 15.63 -17.70
C GLY A 49 -14.73 14.12 -17.64
N GLU A 50 -13.55 13.58 -17.87
CA GLU A 50 -13.22 12.17 -17.73
C GLU A 50 -12.42 11.90 -16.48
N VAL A 51 -12.69 10.81 -15.80
CA VAL A 51 -11.80 10.21 -14.81
C VAL A 51 -11.10 9.02 -15.48
N HIS A 52 -9.81 9.16 -15.76
CA HIS A 52 -9.00 8.13 -16.39
C HIS A 52 -8.06 7.50 -15.36
N ALA A 53 -8.29 6.24 -15.01
CA ALA A 53 -7.42 5.52 -14.10
C ALA A 53 -6.16 5.02 -14.81
N LEU A 54 -5.01 5.21 -14.16
CA LEU A 54 -3.72 4.68 -14.61
C LEU A 54 -3.25 3.63 -13.59
N VAL A 55 -3.29 2.36 -13.98
CA VAL A 55 -2.98 1.21 -13.13
C VAL A 55 -1.76 0.45 -13.64
N GLY A 56 -1.11 -0.30 -12.77
CA GLY A 56 0.10 -1.07 -13.08
C GLY A 56 0.88 -1.37 -11.80
N GLU A 57 1.84 -2.27 -11.87
CA GLU A 57 2.73 -2.59 -10.75
C GLU A 57 3.62 -1.42 -10.36
N ASN A 58 4.26 -1.51 -9.19
CA ASN A 58 5.30 -0.56 -8.80
C ASN A 58 6.46 -0.64 -9.80
N GLY A 59 6.90 0.53 -10.28
CA GLY A 59 7.91 0.58 -11.35
C GLY A 59 7.37 0.46 -12.77
N ALA A 60 6.06 0.26 -12.98
CA ALA A 60 5.44 0.20 -14.31
C ALA A 60 5.47 1.53 -15.11
N GLY A 61 5.96 2.62 -14.51
CA GLY A 61 6.09 3.90 -15.20
C GLY A 61 4.98 4.92 -14.94
N LYS A 62 3.93 4.58 -14.14
CA LYS A 62 2.79 5.46 -13.85
C LYS A 62 3.19 6.85 -13.38
N SER A 63 3.90 6.93 -12.24
CA SER A 63 4.34 8.22 -11.68
C SER A 63 5.34 8.93 -12.58
N THR A 64 6.11 8.21 -13.41
CA THR A 64 7.01 8.81 -14.41
C THR A 64 6.21 9.54 -15.49
N LEU A 65 5.18 8.88 -16.04
CA LEU A 65 4.28 9.49 -17.03
C LEU A 65 3.60 10.74 -16.44
N CYS A 66 3.03 10.62 -15.25
CA CYS A 66 2.33 11.73 -14.60
C CYS A 66 3.26 12.90 -14.24
N LYS A 67 4.49 12.62 -13.77
CA LYS A 67 5.51 13.66 -13.53
C LYS A 67 5.93 14.37 -14.81
N ALA A 68 5.98 13.66 -15.96
CA ALA A 68 6.25 14.28 -17.25
C ALA A 68 5.09 15.21 -17.65
N ILE A 69 3.85 14.76 -17.53
CA ILE A 69 2.65 15.58 -17.80
C ILE A 69 2.59 16.80 -16.88
N ALA A 70 2.95 16.66 -15.60
CA ALA A 70 2.99 17.75 -14.63
C ALA A 70 4.24 18.65 -14.76
N GLY A 71 5.10 18.46 -15.76
CA GLY A 71 6.30 19.28 -15.98
C GLY A 71 7.41 19.10 -14.94
N ALA A 72 7.29 18.10 -14.04
CA ALA A 72 8.31 17.81 -13.04
C ALA A 72 9.54 17.12 -13.62
N ILE A 73 9.39 16.40 -14.73
CA ILE A 73 10.47 15.80 -15.52
C ILE A 73 10.16 15.97 -17.01
N ARG A 74 11.19 15.95 -17.83
CA ARG A 74 11.02 15.95 -19.29
C ARG A 74 11.05 14.55 -19.85
N LEU A 75 10.25 14.29 -20.90
CA LEU A 75 10.39 13.08 -21.70
C LEU A 75 11.77 13.07 -22.40
N THR A 76 12.29 11.89 -22.65
CA THR A 76 13.51 11.70 -23.46
C THR A 76 13.17 11.75 -24.95
N SER A 77 11.98 11.24 -25.32
CA SER A 77 11.42 11.30 -26.68
C SER A 77 9.89 11.22 -26.61
N GLY A 78 9.24 11.50 -27.72
CA GLY A 78 7.80 11.63 -27.82
C GLY A 78 7.34 13.09 -27.64
N THR A 79 6.04 13.32 -27.81
CA THR A 79 5.42 14.66 -27.72
C THR A 79 4.16 14.57 -26.88
N TYR A 80 3.82 15.66 -26.21
CA TYR A 80 2.51 15.79 -25.61
C TYR A 80 1.85 17.11 -26.00
N CYS A 81 0.53 17.09 -26.11
CA CYS A 81 -0.28 18.21 -26.52
C CYS A 81 -1.34 18.51 -25.44
N VAL A 82 -1.60 19.79 -25.24
CA VAL A 82 -2.71 20.29 -24.43
C VAL A 82 -3.65 21.05 -25.36
N ASP A 83 -4.94 20.70 -25.37
CA ASP A 83 -5.93 21.24 -26.31
C ASP A 83 -5.48 21.16 -27.79
N GLY A 84 -4.83 20.05 -28.16
CA GLY A 84 -4.30 19.82 -29.50
C GLY A 84 -3.04 20.62 -29.86
N LYS A 85 -2.53 21.46 -28.96
CA LYS A 85 -1.29 22.22 -29.17
C LYS A 85 -0.10 21.50 -28.53
N PRO A 86 0.99 21.28 -29.26
CA PRO A 86 2.18 20.68 -28.66
C PRO A 86 2.77 21.63 -27.61
N VAL A 87 3.17 21.07 -26.48
CA VAL A 87 3.75 21.80 -25.34
C VAL A 87 5.05 21.12 -24.89
N ASP A 88 5.98 21.91 -24.36
CA ASP A 88 7.22 21.44 -23.74
C ASP A 88 7.43 22.17 -22.41
N PHE A 89 6.95 21.59 -21.34
CA PHE A 89 7.06 22.18 -20.01
C PHE A 89 8.48 22.05 -19.48
N GLN A 90 9.03 23.19 -19.06
CA GLN A 90 10.36 23.28 -18.48
C GLN A 90 10.32 23.11 -16.95
N SER A 91 9.14 23.33 -16.36
CA SER A 91 8.91 23.32 -14.92
C SER A 91 7.44 22.99 -14.58
N PRO A 92 7.15 22.56 -13.34
CA PRO A 92 5.77 22.39 -12.87
C PRO A 92 4.94 23.69 -12.93
N ARG A 93 5.59 24.86 -12.90
CA ARG A 93 4.92 26.16 -13.03
C ARG A 93 4.31 26.34 -14.41
N ASP A 94 4.99 25.85 -15.46
CA ASP A 94 4.48 25.94 -16.84
C ASP A 94 3.25 25.03 -17.01
N ALA A 95 3.29 23.84 -16.44
CA ALA A 95 2.15 22.91 -16.43
C ALA A 95 0.96 23.53 -15.65
N LEU A 96 1.22 24.14 -14.50
CA LEU A 96 0.20 24.82 -13.71
C LEU A 96 -0.43 25.99 -14.49
N ALA A 97 0.37 26.79 -15.21
CA ALA A 97 -0.10 27.86 -16.08
C ALA A 97 -0.97 27.32 -17.24
N ALA A 98 -0.71 26.10 -17.72
CA ALA A 98 -1.56 25.40 -18.68
C ALA A 98 -2.80 24.75 -18.06
N GLY A 99 -3.00 24.87 -16.74
CA GLY A 99 -4.13 24.32 -16.00
C GLY A 99 -3.96 22.86 -15.57
N ILE A 100 -2.74 22.35 -15.47
CA ILE A 100 -2.43 20.99 -15.01
C ILE A 100 -1.89 21.08 -13.59
N CYS A 101 -2.51 20.36 -12.66
CA CYS A 101 -2.05 20.28 -11.27
C CYS A 101 -1.88 18.82 -10.84
N MET A 102 -0.81 18.51 -10.11
CA MET A 102 -0.56 17.19 -9.55
C MET A 102 -0.64 17.23 -8.04
N VAL A 103 -1.44 16.33 -7.48
CA VAL A 103 -1.51 16.00 -6.05
C VAL A 103 -0.65 14.78 -5.84
N TYR A 104 0.46 14.95 -5.14
CA TYR A 104 1.48 13.92 -4.97
C TYR A 104 1.13 12.93 -3.85
N GLN A 105 1.68 11.72 -3.92
CA GLN A 105 1.58 10.68 -2.89
C GLN A 105 2.16 11.15 -1.54
N GLU A 106 3.33 11.79 -1.58
CA GLU A 106 3.90 12.48 -0.41
C GLU A 106 3.56 13.97 -0.52
N THR A 107 2.94 14.51 0.53
CA THR A 107 2.43 15.89 0.50
C THR A 107 3.55 16.90 0.22
N SER A 108 3.32 17.78 -0.77
CA SER A 108 4.24 18.84 -1.19
C SER A 108 3.97 20.16 -0.45
N LEU A 109 3.39 20.08 0.75
CA LEU A 109 3.05 21.26 1.55
C LEU A 109 4.25 21.76 2.34
N VAL A 110 4.30 23.08 2.57
CA VAL A 110 5.31 23.72 3.42
C VAL A 110 4.87 23.61 4.88
N PRO A 111 5.56 22.81 5.73
CA PRO A 111 5.05 22.44 7.06
C PRO A 111 4.81 23.63 7.99
N ASN A 112 5.66 24.66 7.93
CA ASN A 112 5.61 25.83 8.79
C ASN A 112 4.61 26.92 8.31
N MET A 113 4.02 26.76 7.16
CA MET A 113 2.97 27.62 6.66
C MET A 113 1.59 27.12 7.09
N THR A 114 0.63 28.05 7.19
CA THR A 114 -0.77 27.71 7.48
C THR A 114 -1.44 27.01 6.29
N ALA A 115 -2.60 26.37 6.51
CA ALA A 115 -3.39 25.79 5.44
C ALA A 115 -3.73 26.80 4.35
N ALA A 116 -4.15 28.02 4.74
CA ALA A 116 -4.44 29.10 3.79
C ALA A 116 -3.23 29.50 2.95
N GLN A 117 -2.07 29.67 3.56
CA GLN A 117 -0.83 30.01 2.86
C GLN A 117 -0.41 28.91 1.88
N ASN A 118 -0.56 27.64 2.26
CA ASN A 118 -0.29 26.52 1.36
C ASN A 118 -1.27 26.44 0.20
N ILE A 119 -2.53 26.81 0.38
CA ILE A 119 -3.54 26.84 -0.68
C ILE A 119 -3.20 27.93 -1.72
N GLU A 120 -2.76 29.12 -1.28
CA GLU A 120 -2.40 30.23 -2.18
C GLU A 120 -1.01 30.07 -2.81
N LEU A 121 -0.16 29.15 -2.31
CA LEU A 121 1.22 29.02 -2.72
C LEU A 121 1.36 28.90 -4.25
N GLY A 122 2.18 29.78 -4.82
CA GLY A 122 2.38 29.91 -6.28
C GLY A 122 1.51 30.97 -6.96
N ASN A 123 0.52 31.56 -6.24
CA ASN A 123 -0.33 32.64 -6.71
C ASN A 123 -0.25 33.92 -5.84
N GLU A 124 0.82 34.03 -5.04
CA GLU A 124 0.99 35.12 -4.09
C GLU A 124 1.04 36.45 -4.81
N LYS A 125 0.27 37.41 -4.29
CA LYS A 125 0.35 38.82 -4.72
C LYS A 125 1.47 39.51 -3.93
N LEU A 126 2.08 40.51 -4.55
CA LEU A 126 3.15 41.35 -3.93
C LEU A 126 2.76 41.89 -2.54
N LEU A 127 1.47 42.12 -2.31
CA LEU A 127 0.87 42.53 -1.04
C LEU A 127 -0.35 41.67 -0.75
N THR A 128 -0.14 40.59 0.02
CA THR A 128 -1.23 39.71 0.46
C THR A 128 -1.72 40.10 1.85
N ARG A 129 -3.02 40.42 1.98
CA ARG A 129 -3.66 40.66 3.28
C ARG A 129 -4.06 39.30 3.88
N PHE A 130 -3.38 38.85 4.92
CA PHE A 130 -3.64 37.55 5.59
C PHE A 130 -5.11 37.32 5.95
N ARG A 131 -5.82 38.40 6.37
CA ARG A 131 -7.27 38.30 6.66
C ARG A 131 -8.08 37.91 5.43
N THR A 132 -7.80 38.50 4.28
CA THR A 132 -8.50 38.18 3.02
C THR A 132 -8.18 36.75 2.57
N LEU A 133 -6.91 36.37 2.64
CA LEU A 133 -6.45 34.99 2.35
C LEU A 133 -7.19 33.96 3.20
N ASN A 134 -7.23 34.16 4.52
CA ASN A 134 -7.90 33.24 5.43
C ASN A 134 -9.41 33.11 5.14
N ILE A 135 -10.07 34.23 4.78
CA ILE A 135 -11.50 34.21 4.41
C ILE A 135 -11.71 33.41 3.12
N GLN A 136 -10.90 33.64 2.09
CA GLN A 136 -10.99 32.90 0.83
C GLN A 136 -10.71 31.42 1.00
N ALA A 137 -9.67 31.08 1.74
CA ALA A 137 -9.35 29.70 2.08
C ALA A 137 -10.47 29.02 2.88
N GLN A 138 -11.06 29.73 3.87
CA GLN A 138 -12.19 29.22 4.65
C GLN A 138 -13.40 28.93 3.76
N GLN A 139 -13.75 29.86 2.85
CA GLN A 139 -14.87 29.68 1.91
C GLN A 139 -14.64 28.47 0.99
N LEU A 140 -13.41 28.31 0.47
CA LEU A 140 -13.05 27.16 -0.34
C LEU A 140 -13.15 25.86 0.44
N LEU A 141 -12.53 25.78 1.61
CA LEU A 141 -12.54 24.59 2.46
C LEU A 141 -13.97 24.20 2.85
N GLN A 142 -14.81 25.16 3.19
CA GLN A 142 -16.24 24.94 3.47
C GLN A 142 -17.00 24.44 2.23
N SER A 143 -16.75 25.01 1.05
CA SER A 143 -17.38 24.57 -0.21
C SER A 143 -17.04 23.13 -0.59
N LEU A 144 -15.89 22.63 -0.10
CA LEU A 144 -15.41 21.26 -0.28
C LEU A 144 -15.79 20.34 0.89
N ASN A 145 -16.51 20.87 1.89
CA ASN A 145 -16.84 20.16 3.13
C ASN A 145 -15.59 19.66 3.90
N PHE A 146 -14.49 20.41 3.83
CA PHE A 146 -13.27 20.13 4.55
C PHE A 146 -13.23 20.90 5.87
N HIS A 147 -13.27 20.18 7.00
CA HIS A 147 -13.25 20.74 8.34
C HIS A 147 -11.82 21.05 8.79
N ILE A 148 -11.23 22.09 8.20
CA ILE A 148 -9.86 22.55 8.48
C ILE A 148 -9.91 24.05 8.75
N ASP A 149 -9.32 24.49 9.87
CA ASP A 149 -9.09 25.90 10.14
C ASP A 149 -7.96 26.42 9.24
N PRO A 150 -8.20 27.43 8.38
CA PRO A 150 -7.22 27.96 7.45
C PRO A 150 -5.98 28.55 8.12
N THR A 151 -6.07 28.94 9.40
CA THR A 151 -4.94 29.49 10.17
C THR A 151 -4.03 28.43 10.78
N THR A 152 -4.42 27.16 10.71
CA THR A 152 -3.65 26.05 11.30
C THR A 152 -2.38 25.77 10.50
N PRO A 153 -1.20 25.72 11.14
CA PRO A 153 0.03 25.27 10.49
C PRO A 153 -0.09 23.83 10.01
N VAL A 154 0.37 23.56 8.79
CA VAL A 154 0.27 22.22 8.18
C VAL A 154 1.03 21.16 8.97
N ALA A 155 2.12 21.54 9.67
CA ALA A 155 2.90 20.63 10.50
C ALA A 155 2.07 19.86 11.54
N ILE A 156 1.03 20.49 12.11
CA ILE A 156 0.19 19.88 13.15
C ILE A 156 -1.05 19.16 12.60
N LEU A 157 -1.30 19.25 11.29
CA LEU A 157 -2.39 18.53 10.64
C LEU A 157 -2.05 17.04 10.50
N GLY A 158 -3.02 16.17 10.73
CA GLY A 158 -2.94 14.75 10.37
C GLY A 158 -2.82 14.55 8.84
N THR A 159 -2.37 13.38 8.42
CA THR A 159 -2.05 13.08 7.01
C THR A 159 -3.26 13.30 6.08
N ALA A 160 -4.45 12.85 6.48
CA ALA A 160 -5.68 13.05 5.72
C ALA A 160 -6.00 14.55 5.50
N LYS A 161 -5.89 15.38 6.56
CA LYS A 161 -6.12 16.83 6.44
C LYS A 161 -5.08 17.52 5.57
N ARG A 162 -3.82 17.07 5.59
CA ARG A 162 -2.80 17.57 4.65
C ARG A 162 -3.17 17.27 3.22
N GLN A 163 -3.63 16.05 2.92
CA GLN A 163 -4.12 15.66 1.60
C GLN A 163 -5.27 16.57 1.15
N MET A 164 -6.23 16.86 2.04
CA MET A 164 -7.34 17.77 1.76
C MET A 164 -6.87 19.20 1.43
N VAL A 165 -5.81 19.70 2.08
CA VAL A 165 -5.20 20.99 1.77
C VAL A 165 -4.56 20.99 0.37
N GLU A 166 -3.89 19.92 -0.04
CA GLU A 166 -3.35 19.81 -1.40
C GLU A 166 -4.43 19.78 -2.46
N ILE A 167 -5.51 19.06 -2.22
CA ILE A 167 -6.67 19.03 -3.11
C ILE A 167 -7.29 20.43 -3.22
N ALA A 168 -7.46 21.12 -2.08
CA ALA A 168 -7.96 22.50 -2.05
C ALA A 168 -7.05 23.44 -2.83
N ARG A 169 -5.73 23.29 -2.76
CA ARG A 169 -4.75 24.06 -3.55
C ARG A 169 -4.94 23.83 -5.05
N ALA A 170 -5.12 22.58 -5.49
CA ALA A 170 -5.35 22.25 -6.89
C ALA A 170 -6.64 22.93 -7.43
N ILE A 171 -7.71 22.92 -6.63
CA ILE A 171 -8.98 23.54 -6.99
C ILE A 171 -8.88 25.08 -6.96
N TYR A 172 -8.18 25.66 -5.97
CA TYR A 172 -7.91 27.10 -5.90
C TYR A 172 -7.21 27.62 -7.15
N ASN A 173 -6.27 26.85 -7.68
CA ASN A 173 -5.53 27.13 -8.91
C ASN A 173 -6.37 26.96 -10.19
N LYS A 174 -7.68 26.65 -10.07
CA LYS A 174 -8.59 26.45 -11.21
C LYS A 174 -8.04 25.43 -12.22
N ALA A 175 -7.43 24.36 -11.73
CA ALA A 175 -6.89 23.31 -12.58
C ALA A 175 -8.00 22.69 -13.44
N ARG A 176 -7.72 22.55 -14.74
CA ARG A 176 -8.59 21.87 -15.72
C ARG A 176 -8.27 20.38 -15.82
N ILE A 177 -7.03 20.03 -15.48
CA ILE A 177 -6.52 18.67 -15.42
C ILE A 177 -5.93 18.47 -14.04
N ILE A 178 -6.43 17.49 -13.30
CA ILE A 178 -5.90 17.14 -11.98
C ILE A 178 -5.36 15.70 -12.01
N ILE A 179 -4.12 15.54 -11.56
CA ILE A 179 -3.49 14.22 -11.41
C ILE A 179 -3.49 13.88 -9.94
N PHE A 180 -4.15 12.80 -9.55
CA PHE A 180 -4.11 12.25 -8.20
C PHE A 180 -3.18 11.03 -8.17
N ASP A 181 -2.07 11.12 -7.43
CA ASP A 181 -1.11 10.02 -7.25
C ASP A 181 -1.35 9.38 -5.86
N GLU A 182 -2.08 8.26 -5.85
CA GLU A 182 -2.47 7.49 -4.66
C GLU A 182 -3.15 8.30 -3.55
N PRO A 183 -4.22 9.04 -3.87
CA PRO A 183 -4.79 10.02 -2.95
C PRO A 183 -5.51 9.40 -1.75
N THR A 184 -5.82 8.12 -1.79
CA THR A 184 -6.60 7.39 -0.76
C THR A 184 -5.74 6.61 0.22
N ALA A 185 -4.42 6.50 -0.02
CA ALA A 185 -3.51 5.64 0.76
C ALA A 185 -3.48 5.94 2.27
N SER A 186 -3.86 7.15 2.68
CA SER A 186 -3.87 7.59 4.09
C SER A 186 -5.25 7.99 4.62
N LEU A 187 -6.31 7.74 3.84
CA LEU A 187 -7.69 8.11 4.18
C LEU A 187 -8.42 6.95 4.86
N THR A 188 -9.34 7.29 5.77
CA THR A 188 -10.30 6.33 6.32
C THR A 188 -11.37 5.98 5.26
N PRO A 189 -12.12 4.87 5.42
CA PRO A 189 -13.20 4.52 4.49
C PRO A 189 -14.24 5.62 4.30
N GLU A 190 -14.60 6.35 5.36
CA GLU A 190 -15.52 7.48 5.31
C GLU A 190 -14.93 8.65 4.50
N GLU A 191 -13.64 8.95 4.70
CA GLU A 191 -12.93 9.99 3.95
C GLU A 191 -12.77 9.61 2.47
N ILE A 192 -12.61 8.33 2.13
CA ILE A 192 -12.59 7.83 0.75
C ILE A 192 -13.93 8.09 0.05
N VAL A 193 -15.04 7.84 0.72
CA VAL A 193 -16.38 8.12 0.18
C VAL A 193 -16.54 9.61 -0.12
N HIS A 194 -16.12 10.49 0.80
CA HIS A 194 -16.13 11.94 0.58
C HIS A 194 -15.21 12.36 -0.58
N PHE A 195 -14.03 11.79 -0.67
CA PHE A 195 -13.11 12.05 -1.76
C PHE A 195 -13.69 11.62 -3.12
N PHE A 196 -14.34 10.47 -3.21
CA PHE A 196 -14.98 10.01 -4.44
C PHE A 196 -16.15 10.91 -4.87
N ASN A 197 -16.91 11.42 -3.92
CA ASN A 197 -17.96 12.40 -4.23
C ASN A 197 -17.36 13.69 -4.78
N LEU A 198 -16.28 14.18 -4.20
CA LEU A 198 -15.53 15.33 -4.71
C LEU A 198 -15.01 15.09 -6.14
N VAL A 199 -14.44 13.92 -6.43
CA VAL A 199 -13.97 13.56 -7.77
C VAL A 199 -15.13 13.58 -8.78
N ARG A 200 -16.30 13.04 -8.40
CA ARG A 200 -17.52 13.07 -9.24
C ARG A 200 -18.00 14.51 -9.50
N ASP A 201 -17.97 15.37 -8.50
CA ASP A 201 -18.35 16.78 -8.62
C ASP A 201 -17.39 17.54 -9.53
N LEU A 202 -16.07 17.34 -9.40
CA LEU A 202 -15.06 17.93 -10.29
C LEU A 202 -15.24 17.46 -11.73
N ARG A 203 -15.46 16.17 -11.93
CA ARG A 203 -15.79 15.58 -13.24
C ARG A 203 -17.04 16.22 -13.85
N ALA A 204 -18.11 16.37 -13.08
CA ALA A 204 -19.36 16.98 -13.53
C ALA A 204 -19.17 18.45 -13.96
N ARG A 205 -18.21 19.15 -13.36
CA ARG A 205 -17.79 20.52 -13.75
C ARG A 205 -16.85 20.56 -14.96
N GLY A 206 -16.55 19.41 -15.58
CA GLY A 206 -15.71 19.32 -16.78
C GLY A 206 -14.21 19.18 -16.50
N VAL A 207 -13.79 19.04 -15.24
CA VAL A 207 -12.38 18.79 -14.90
C VAL A 207 -12.00 17.39 -15.36
N ALA A 208 -10.88 17.28 -16.07
CA ALA A 208 -10.30 16.01 -16.49
C ALA A 208 -9.36 15.48 -15.39
N ILE A 209 -9.47 14.21 -15.05
CA ILE A 209 -8.78 13.65 -13.88
C ILE A 209 -7.98 12.41 -14.29
N ILE A 210 -6.69 12.39 -13.96
CA ILE A 210 -5.85 11.19 -13.99
C ILE A 210 -5.81 10.65 -12.57
N TYR A 211 -6.22 9.39 -12.38
CA TYR A 211 -6.33 8.76 -11.08
C TYR A 211 -5.39 7.56 -11.00
N ILE A 212 -4.34 7.65 -10.16
CA ILE A 212 -3.43 6.54 -9.90
C ILE A 212 -3.81 5.94 -8.56
N SER A 213 -4.07 4.63 -8.54
CA SER A 213 -4.30 3.87 -7.30
C SER A 213 -3.73 2.46 -7.43
N HIS A 214 -3.31 1.90 -6.30
CA HIS A 214 -3.01 0.48 -6.17
C HIS A 214 -4.26 -0.34 -5.87
N ALA A 215 -5.31 0.28 -5.32
CA ALA A 215 -6.59 -0.36 -5.06
C ALA A 215 -7.39 -0.44 -6.38
N LEU A 216 -7.41 -1.63 -6.99
CA LEU A 216 -8.09 -1.87 -8.25
C LEU A 216 -9.59 -1.61 -8.15
N GLU A 217 -10.19 -1.92 -7.00
CA GLU A 217 -11.60 -1.68 -6.68
C GLU A 217 -11.94 -0.18 -6.77
N GLU A 218 -11.06 0.69 -6.25
CA GLU A 218 -11.22 2.14 -6.36
C GLU A 218 -11.20 2.59 -7.81
N SER A 219 -10.23 2.11 -8.59
CA SER A 219 -10.10 2.43 -10.01
C SER A 219 -11.33 1.98 -10.80
N LEU A 220 -11.85 0.78 -10.52
CA LEU A 220 -13.09 0.26 -11.14
C LEU A 220 -14.33 1.05 -10.74
N GLN A 221 -14.36 1.63 -9.53
CA GLN A 221 -15.52 2.36 -9.00
C GLN A 221 -15.60 3.80 -9.50
N ILE A 222 -14.45 4.48 -9.70
CA ILE A 222 -14.42 5.93 -9.92
C ILE A 222 -14.13 6.32 -11.36
N SER A 223 -13.47 5.48 -12.16
CA SER A 223 -13.01 5.85 -13.49
C SER A 223 -13.99 5.52 -14.61
N ASP A 224 -13.86 6.26 -15.71
CA ASP A 224 -14.57 6.02 -16.98
C ASP A 224 -13.77 5.10 -17.90
N ARG A 225 -12.45 5.29 -17.92
CA ARG A 225 -11.48 4.48 -18.67
C ARG A 225 -10.31 4.09 -17.79
N ILE A 226 -9.67 2.99 -18.12
CA ILE A 226 -8.50 2.48 -17.42
C ILE A 226 -7.38 2.19 -18.43
N THR A 227 -6.21 2.74 -18.16
CA THR A 227 -4.97 2.40 -18.85
C THR A 227 -4.09 1.54 -17.95
N VAL A 228 -3.64 0.40 -18.46
CA VAL A 228 -2.70 -0.49 -17.77
C VAL A 228 -1.31 -0.28 -18.32
N LEU A 229 -0.36 0.06 -17.44
CA LEU A 229 1.08 0.07 -17.75
C LEU A 229 1.74 -1.15 -17.13
N ARG A 230 2.70 -1.74 -17.85
CA ARG A 230 3.57 -2.80 -17.35
C ARG A 230 4.97 -2.68 -17.96
N ASP A 231 6.00 -2.76 -17.11
CA ASP A 231 7.42 -2.69 -17.52
C ASP A 231 7.73 -1.45 -18.40
N GLY A 232 7.10 -0.31 -18.06
CA GLY A 232 7.27 0.94 -18.79
C GLY A 232 6.47 1.05 -20.11
N LYS A 233 5.65 0.06 -20.47
CA LYS A 233 4.89 0.01 -21.73
C LYS A 233 3.38 0.06 -21.49
N LEU A 234 2.68 0.60 -22.47
CA LEU A 234 1.22 0.53 -22.54
C LEU A 234 0.81 -0.92 -22.88
N VAL A 235 -0.03 -1.53 -22.03
CA VAL A 235 -0.60 -2.85 -22.27
C VAL A 235 -1.98 -2.74 -22.91
N VAL A 236 -2.86 -1.95 -22.30
CA VAL A 236 -4.23 -1.76 -22.78
C VAL A 236 -4.83 -0.47 -22.24
N THR A 237 -5.67 0.18 -23.03
CA THR A 237 -6.60 1.22 -22.60
C THR A 237 -8.02 0.79 -22.97
N ALA A 238 -8.93 0.75 -22.00
CA ALA A 238 -10.30 0.31 -22.23
C ALA A 238 -11.30 1.07 -21.34
N LYS A 239 -12.59 0.97 -21.65
CA LYS A 239 -13.66 1.47 -20.78
C LYS A 239 -13.71 0.66 -19.49
N THR A 240 -13.93 1.31 -18.38
CA THR A 240 -14.02 0.65 -17.07
C THR A 240 -15.12 -0.43 -17.05
N SER A 241 -16.23 -0.20 -17.75
CA SER A 241 -17.33 -1.18 -17.87
C SER A 241 -16.94 -2.52 -18.55
N GLU A 242 -15.83 -2.54 -19.30
CA GLU A 242 -15.32 -3.74 -19.98
C GLU A 242 -14.25 -4.47 -19.15
N MET A 243 -13.84 -3.86 -18.03
CA MET A 243 -12.79 -4.36 -17.16
C MET A 243 -13.38 -5.03 -15.91
N THR A 244 -12.83 -6.17 -15.56
CA THR A 244 -13.02 -6.80 -14.26
C THR A 244 -11.71 -6.80 -13.50
N ARG A 245 -11.76 -7.01 -12.20
CA ARG A 245 -10.57 -7.10 -11.35
C ARG A 245 -9.57 -8.14 -11.88
N GLU A 246 -10.09 -9.32 -12.27
CA GLU A 246 -9.29 -10.43 -12.79
C GLU A 246 -8.58 -10.06 -14.09
N LYS A 247 -9.28 -9.35 -15.00
CA LYS A 247 -8.69 -8.85 -16.25
C LYS A 247 -7.58 -7.84 -15.96
N LEU A 248 -7.82 -6.90 -15.04
CA LEU A 248 -6.80 -5.91 -14.66
C LEU A 248 -5.54 -6.58 -14.09
N VAL A 249 -5.71 -7.52 -13.15
CA VAL A 249 -4.59 -8.29 -12.59
C VAL A 249 -3.82 -9.03 -13.68
N ARG A 250 -4.53 -9.66 -14.64
CA ARG A 250 -3.90 -10.35 -15.77
C ARG A 250 -3.07 -9.40 -16.63
N TYR A 251 -3.60 -8.23 -16.98
CA TYR A 251 -2.88 -7.25 -17.78
C TYR A 251 -1.68 -6.65 -17.03
N MET A 252 -1.81 -6.38 -15.73
CA MET A 252 -0.75 -5.81 -14.91
C MET A 252 0.43 -6.77 -14.74
N VAL A 253 0.15 -8.05 -14.45
CA VAL A 253 1.17 -9.04 -14.08
C VAL A 253 1.63 -9.88 -15.27
N GLY A 254 0.81 -10.00 -16.32
CA GLY A 254 1.15 -10.74 -17.54
C GLY A 254 1.17 -12.27 -17.38
N ARG A 255 0.69 -12.81 -16.26
CA ARG A 255 0.57 -14.24 -15.96
C ARG A 255 -0.85 -14.53 -15.49
N ASP A 256 -1.36 -15.73 -15.76
CA ASP A 256 -2.63 -16.19 -15.20
C ASP A 256 -2.46 -16.50 -13.70
N ILE A 257 -2.46 -15.45 -12.89
CA ILE A 257 -2.33 -15.56 -11.43
C ILE A 257 -3.66 -15.99 -10.81
N THR A 258 -4.77 -15.80 -11.51
CA THR A 258 -6.14 -16.08 -11.03
C THR A 258 -6.29 -17.51 -10.50
N GLN A 259 -5.67 -18.49 -11.15
CA GLN A 259 -5.70 -19.88 -10.67
C GLN A 259 -4.80 -20.10 -9.44
N THR A 260 -3.72 -19.34 -9.29
CA THR A 260 -2.79 -19.50 -8.16
C THR A 260 -3.27 -18.72 -6.92
N TYR A 261 -3.98 -17.61 -7.11
CA TYR A 261 -4.47 -16.75 -6.03
C TYR A 261 -5.65 -17.34 -5.27
N TYR A 262 -6.59 -17.99 -5.99
CA TYR A 262 -7.84 -18.49 -5.40
C TYR A 262 -7.89 -20.02 -5.28
N ALA A 263 -7.03 -20.75 -5.99
CA ALA A 263 -7.13 -22.21 -6.08
C ALA A 263 -6.46 -22.95 -4.92
N ARG A 264 -5.48 -22.38 -4.25
CA ARG A 264 -4.74 -23.07 -3.17
C ARG A 264 -5.41 -23.03 -1.80
N GLY A 265 -6.33 -22.11 -1.55
CA GLY A 265 -7.13 -22.10 -0.31
C GLY A 265 -8.33 -23.05 -0.33
N ARG A 266 -8.71 -23.59 -1.51
CA ARG A 266 -9.92 -24.42 -1.69
C ARG A 266 -9.65 -25.92 -1.87
N ASP A 267 -8.44 -26.39 -1.67
CA ASP A 267 -8.14 -27.83 -1.82
C ASP A 267 -8.85 -28.73 -0.79
N GLY A 268 -9.77 -28.20 0.02
CA GLY A 268 -10.68 -28.98 0.88
C GLY A 268 -9.99 -29.92 1.87
N LYS A 269 -8.68 -30.01 1.86
CA LYS A 269 -7.91 -30.79 2.80
C LYS A 269 -7.74 -29.99 4.07
N ARG A 270 -8.52 -30.33 5.11
CA ARG A 270 -8.20 -29.94 6.48
C ARG A 270 -6.73 -30.28 6.72
N ARG A 271 -5.90 -29.26 6.84
CA ARG A 271 -4.52 -29.47 7.29
C ARG A 271 -4.61 -29.88 8.75
N HIS A 272 -3.94 -30.97 9.11
CA HIS A 272 -3.78 -31.33 10.50
C HIS A 272 -2.88 -30.27 11.14
N HIS A 273 -3.48 -29.34 11.88
CA HIS A 273 -2.75 -28.50 12.82
C HIS A 273 -2.20 -29.41 13.92
N GLY A 274 -1.05 -29.04 14.48
CA GLY A 274 -0.61 -29.62 15.73
C GLY A 274 -1.71 -29.44 16.78
N THR A 275 -1.83 -30.38 17.69
CA THR A 275 -2.80 -30.33 18.79
C THR A 275 -2.34 -29.40 19.93
N GLU A 276 -1.08 -28.96 19.87
CA GLU A 276 -0.47 -28.17 20.93
C GLU A 276 -0.75 -26.67 20.74
N LYS A 277 -1.31 -26.04 21.78
CA LYS A 277 -1.47 -24.58 21.85
C LYS A 277 -0.12 -23.94 22.14
N VAL A 278 0.45 -23.26 21.16
CA VAL A 278 1.75 -22.58 21.34
C VAL A 278 1.58 -21.17 21.89
N LEU A 279 0.46 -20.51 21.59
CA LEU A 279 0.13 -19.19 22.16
C LEU A 279 -1.33 -19.21 22.64
N THR A 280 -1.55 -18.76 23.87
CA THR A 280 -2.90 -18.54 24.41
C THR A 280 -3.00 -17.13 24.97
N VAL A 281 -4.00 -16.41 24.54
CA VAL A 281 -4.34 -15.05 24.97
C VAL A 281 -5.66 -15.12 25.71
N GLU A 282 -5.70 -14.66 26.97
CA GLU A 282 -6.88 -14.74 27.83
C GLU A 282 -7.21 -13.38 28.41
N ASN A 283 -8.37 -12.86 28.05
CA ASN A 283 -8.97 -11.63 28.58
C ASN A 283 -8.00 -10.42 28.54
N VAL A 284 -7.13 -10.33 27.53
CA VAL A 284 -6.14 -9.27 27.45
C VAL A 284 -6.85 -7.93 27.23
N THR A 285 -6.45 -6.96 28.07
CA THR A 285 -7.03 -5.61 28.07
C THR A 285 -5.93 -4.56 28.11
N MET A 286 -6.07 -3.53 27.27
CA MET A 286 -5.21 -2.34 27.21
C MET A 286 -6.06 -1.08 26.98
N GLY A 287 -6.26 -0.31 28.03
CA GLY A 287 -7.07 0.91 27.97
C GLY A 287 -8.45 0.67 27.38
N LEU A 288 -8.85 1.51 26.41
CA LEU A 288 -10.12 1.41 25.71
C LEU A 288 -10.00 0.70 24.33
N VAL A 289 -8.77 0.38 23.91
CA VAL A 289 -8.49 -0.13 22.56
C VAL A 289 -8.59 -1.66 22.50
N VAL A 290 -8.02 -2.37 23.49
CA VAL A 290 -8.12 -3.84 23.60
C VAL A 290 -8.95 -4.17 24.84
N LYS A 291 -10.05 -4.94 24.68
CA LYS A 291 -11.04 -5.20 25.71
C LYS A 291 -11.35 -6.71 25.82
N ASN A 292 -10.77 -7.39 26.81
CA ASN A 292 -11.00 -8.81 27.06
C ASN A 292 -10.80 -9.69 25.82
N MET A 293 -9.74 -9.42 25.03
CA MET A 293 -9.44 -10.19 23.84
C MET A 293 -8.89 -11.56 24.21
N SER A 294 -9.48 -12.62 23.66
CA SER A 294 -9.11 -14.02 23.96
C SER A 294 -9.07 -14.84 22.69
N PHE A 295 -7.97 -15.58 22.48
CA PHE A 295 -7.80 -16.54 21.38
C PHE A 295 -6.59 -17.45 21.63
N SER A 296 -6.47 -18.51 20.84
CA SER A 296 -5.32 -19.41 20.86
C SER A 296 -4.75 -19.59 19.46
N VAL A 297 -3.47 -19.92 19.36
CA VAL A 297 -2.77 -20.29 18.11
C VAL A 297 -2.12 -21.64 18.31
N TYR A 298 -2.24 -22.53 17.33
CA TYR A 298 -1.69 -23.88 17.37
C TYR A 298 -0.42 -23.99 16.51
N ASP A 299 0.34 -25.01 16.76
CA ASP A 299 1.55 -25.32 15.99
C ASP A 299 1.19 -25.66 14.53
N GLY A 300 1.95 -25.11 13.58
CA GLY A 300 1.69 -25.30 12.14
C GLY A 300 0.41 -24.62 11.61
N GLU A 301 -0.24 -23.77 12.41
CA GLU A 301 -1.47 -23.06 12.03
C GLU A 301 -1.19 -21.66 11.49
N VAL A 302 -1.98 -21.24 10.51
CA VAL A 302 -2.12 -19.82 10.13
C VAL A 302 -3.45 -19.30 10.64
N VAL A 303 -3.41 -18.45 11.67
CA VAL A 303 -4.58 -17.73 12.20
C VAL A 303 -4.64 -16.35 11.57
N GLY A 304 -5.72 -16.08 10.83
CA GLY A 304 -6.03 -14.74 10.32
C GLY A 304 -6.82 -13.92 11.34
N ILE A 305 -6.45 -12.66 11.56
CA ILE A 305 -7.21 -11.72 12.37
C ILE A 305 -7.74 -10.61 11.46
N ALA A 306 -9.02 -10.69 11.12
CA ALA A 306 -9.75 -9.71 10.33
C ALA A 306 -10.46 -8.67 11.23
N GLY A 307 -10.92 -7.57 10.65
CA GLY A 307 -11.69 -6.53 11.34
C GLY A 307 -11.45 -5.14 10.77
N LEU A 308 -12.19 -4.14 11.22
CA LEU A 308 -12.04 -2.76 10.79
C LEU A 308 -10.81 -2.09 11.43
N ILE A 309 -10.36 -0.99 10.84
CA ILE A 309 -9.29 -0.14 11.42
C ILE A 309 -9.74 0.31 12.81
N GLY A 310 -8.82 0.25 13.79
CA GLY A 310 -9.15 0.57 15.18
C GLY A 310 -9.81 -0.55 15.97
N SER A 311 -9.97 -1.75 15.41
CA SER A 311 -10.54 -2.91 16.15
C SER A 311 -9.61 -3.53 17.19
N GLY A 312 -8.36 -3.05 17.33
CA GLY A 312 -7.39 -3.53 18.33
C GLY A 312 -6.47 -4.65 17.85
N ARG A 313 -6.49 -4.99 16.56
CA ARG A 313 -5.69 -6.09 15.95
C ARG A 313 -4.19 -5.88 16.07
N THR A 314 -3.70 -4.73 15.62
CA THR A 314 -2.28 -4.35 15.68
C THR A 314 -1.83 -4.20 17.14
N GLU A 315 -2.70 -3.66 18.00
CA GLU A 315 -2.36 -3.46 19.40
C GLU A 315 -2.18 -4.78 20.15
N ILE A 316 -3.05 -5.78 19.93
CA ILE A 316 -2.86 -7.10 20.57
C ILE A 316 -1.57 -7.77 20.12
N ALA A 317 -1.21 -7.65 18.82
CA ALA A 317 0.06 -8.16 18.31
C ALA A 317 1.26 -7.48 18.97
N LYS A 318 1.22 -6.15 19.10
CA LYS A 318 2.26 -5.37 19.79
C LYS A 318 2.35 -5.68 21.27
N ILE A 319 1.23 -6.03 21.93
CA ILE A 319 1.24 -6.49 23.34
C ILE A 319 1.92 -7.86 23.44
N ILE A 320 1.59 -8.81 22.57
CA ILE A 320 2.21 -10.16 22.53
C ILE A 320 3.72 -10.03 22.29
N PHE A 321 4.12 -9.12 21.39
CA PHE A 321 5.54 -8.88 21.08
C PHE A 321 6.27 -8.04 22.14
N GLY A 322 5.55 -7.44 23.12
CA GLY A 322 6.13 -6.61 24.17
C GLY A 322 6.47 -5.17 23.75
N ALA A 323 5.98 -4.72 22.59
CA ALA A 323 6.10 -3.32 22.13
C ALA A 323 5.06 -2.41 22.82
N LEU A 324 3.90 -2.95 23.20
CA LEU A 324 2.89 -2.28 24.01
C LEU A 324 2.67 -3.05 25.32
N LYS A 325 2.14 -2.36 26.34
CA LYS A 325 1.91 -2.95 27.66
C LYS A 325 0.40 -3.07 27.91
N ARG A 326 -0.06 -4.27 28.27
CA ARG A 326 -1.41 -4.49 28.79
C ARG A 326 -1.58 -3.82 30.15
N ASN A 327 -2.84 -3.62 30.58
CA ASN A 327 -3.14 -3.06 31.88
C ASN A 327 -2.42 -3.82 33.01
N LEU A 328 -2.03 -3.11 34.07
CA LEU A 328 -1.37 -3.73 35.21
C LEU A 328 -2.35 -4.56 36.03
N ILE A 329 -3.53 -4.00 36.27
CA ILE A 329 -4.66 -4.63 36.96
C ILE A 329 -5.69 -4.98 35.88
N ASN A 330 -6.26 -6.20 35.91
CA ASN A 330 -7.25 -6.70 34.94
C ASN A 330 -6.74 -6.73 33.47
N GLY A 331 -5.41 -6.85 33.27
CA GLY A 331 -4.81 -6.89 31.95
C GLY A 331 -4.83 -8.27 31.26
N GLY A 332 -5.47 -9.28 31.87
CA GLY A 332 -5.54 -10.63 31.35
C GLY A 332 -4.20 -11.40 31.42
N MET A 333 -4.14 -12.55 30.77
CA MET A 333 -2.95 -13.40 30.74
C MET A 333 -2.59 -13.78 29.30
N ILE A 334 -1.30 -13.99 29.08
CA ILE A 334 -0.77 -14.53 27.83
C ILE A 334 0.14 -15.70 28.21
N TYR A 335 -0.05 -16.84 27.55
CA TYR A 335 0.74 -18.03 27.78
C TYR A 335 1.48 -18.40 26.49
N LEU A 336 2.76 -18.69 26.62
CA LEU A 336 3.59 -19.28 25.58
C LEU A 336 3.89 -20.71 25.96
N ARG A 337 3.40 -21.69 25.18
CA ARG A 337 3.51 -23.12 25.48
C ARG A 337 3.15 -23.44 26.94
N GLY A 338 2.02 -22.92 27.39
CA GLY A 338 1.50 -23.10 28.76
C GLY A 338 2.21 -22.29 29.85
N LYS A 339 3.30 -21.57 29.54
CA LYS A 339 4.00 -20.72 30.51
C LYS A 339 3.48 -19.28 30.44
N PRO A 340 3.12 -18.64 31.55
CA PRO A 340 2.65 -17.27 31.54
C PRO A 340 3.79 -16.31 31.18
N ILE A 341 3.52 -15.39 30.26
CA ILE A 341 4.47 -14.37 29.80
C ILE A 341 3.94 -12.96 30.03
N ARG A 342 4.86 -12.03 30.29
CA ARG A 342 4.59 -10.59 30.37
C ARG A 342 5.82 -9.82 29.95
N TYR A 343 5.96 -9.60 28.66
CA TYR A 343 7.10 -8.87 28.12
C TYR A 343 7.02 -7.38 28.42
N ARG A 344 8.16 -6.80 28.74
CA ARG A 344 8.33 -5.35 28.97
C ARG A 344 8.97 -4.66 27.77
N VAL A 345 9.72 -5.43 26.99
CA VAL A 345 10.43 -4.98 25.79
C VAL A 345 10.45 -6.08 24.74
N PRO A 346 10.48 -5.75 23.43
CA PRO A 346 10.48 -6.73 22.33
C PRO A 346 11.59 -7.77 22.39
N LYS A 347 12.75 -7.42 22.95
CA LYS A 347 13.89 -8.35 23.10
C LYS A 347 13.53 -9.63 23.86
N GLN A 348 12.63 -9.53 24.84
CA GLN A 348 12.19 -10.71 25.61
C GLN A 348 11.37 -11.67 24.73
N ALA A 349 10.43 -11.14 23.93
CA ALA A 349 9.64 -11.91 22.97
C ALA A 349 10.52 -12.57 21.91
N ILE A 350 11.51 -11.83 21.39
CA ILE A 350 12.48 -12.36 20.42
C ILE A 350 13.28 -13.52 20.99
N ASN A 351 13.74 -13.41 22.24
CA ASN A 351 14.49 -14.49 22.90
C ASN A 351 13.65 -15.73 23.12
N ASP A 352 12.34 -15.58 23.31
CA ASP A 352 11.38 -16.68 23.47
C ASP A 352 10.84 -17.20 22.12
N GLY A 353 11.41 -16.73 20.99
CA GLY A 353 11.10 -17.20 19.65
C GLY A 353 9.84 -16.61 19.03
N ILE A 354 9.44 -15.38 19.41
CA ILE A 354 8.35 -14.65 18.76
C ILE A 354 8.94 -13.61 17.80
N GLY A 355 8.60 -13.73 16.50
CA GLY A 355 8.92 -12.76 15.47
C GLY A 355 7.73 -11.85 15.15
N TYR A 356 7.98 -10.58 14.85
CA TYR A 356 6.96 -9.62 14.46
C TYR A 356 7.39 -8.86 13.20
N ILE A 357 6.53 -8.91 12.18
CA ILE A 357 6.67 -8.18 10.92
C ILE A 357 5.66 -7.04 10.97
N THR A 358 6.16 -5.81 11.03
CA THR A 358 5.37 -4.59 11.30
C THR A 358 4.59 -4.10 10.09
N GLU A 359 3.45 -3.45 10.34
CA GLU A 359 2.66 -2.71 9.36
C GLU A 359 3.46 -1.55 8.74
N ASP A 360 4.09 -0.71 9.59
CA ASP A 360 4.92 0.41 9.14
C ASP A 360 6.38 -0.01 8.96
N ARG A 361 6.69 -0.53 7.77
CA ARG A 361 8.05 -0.99 7.45
C ARG A 361 9.07 0.14 7.45
N LYS A 362 8.68 1.38 7.06
CA LYS A 362 9.60 2.52 7.00
C LYS A 362 10.04 2.97 8.37
N ARG A 363 9.12 3.04 9.32
CA ARG A 363 9.37 3.50 10.68
C ARG A 363 9.99 2.42 11.57
N ASP A 364 9.43 1.20 11.53
CA ASP A 364 9.71 0.15 12.51
C ASP A 364 10.35 -1.10 11.87
N GLY A 365 10.30 -1.22 10.54
CA GLY A 365 10.69 -2.44 9.84
C GLY A 365 12.18 -2.53 9.52
N TYR A 366 12.81 -1.46 9.08
CA TYR A 366 14.20 -1.47 8.63
C TYR A 366 14.95 -0.16 8.95
N PHE A 367 16.26 -0.19 8.77
CA PHE A 367 17.12 0.99 8.88
C PHE A 367 17.42 1.52 7.47
N GLU A 368 16.86 2.66 7.11
CA GLU A 368 16.88 3.24 5.75
C GLU A 368 18.27 3.42 5.16
N THR A 369 19.20 3.88 5.99
CA THR A 369 20.58 4.18 5.57
C THR A 369 21.47 2.95 5.48
N MET A 370 21.03 1.83 6.06
CA MET A 370 21.80 0.59 6.09
C MET A 370 21.58 -0.23 4.80
N ARG A 371 22.57 -1.05 4.49
CA ARG A 371 22.50 -2.01 3.37
C ARG A 371 21.58 -3.18 3.72
N ILE A 372 21.15 -3.91 2.72
CA ILE A 372 20.29 -5.09 2.89
C ILE A 372 20.95 -6.12 3.81
N ASP A 373 22.25 -6.44 3.58
CA ASP A 373 22.98 -7.41 4.39
C ASP A 373 23.12 -6.97 5.87
N ASP A 374 23.23 -5.66 6.13
CA ASP A 374 23.27 -5.11 7.49
C ASP A 374 21.90 -5.18 8.17
N ASN A 375 20.82 -4.84 7.43
CA ASN A 375 19.44 -4.93 7.93
C ASN A 375 19.07 -6.35 8.36
N VAL A 376 19.41 -7.36 7.55
CA VAL A 376 19.12 -8.77 7.87
C VAL A 376 19.96 -9.23 9.06
N TYR A 377 21.23 -8.84 9.12
CA TYR A 377 22.16 -9.32 10.15
C TYR A 377 21.94 -8.69 11.53
N VAL A 378 21.51 -7.42 11.59
CA VAL A 378 21.30 -6.72 12.87
C VAL A 378 20.29 -7.44 13.76
N SER A 379 19.29 -8.06 13.20
CA SER A 379 18.28 -8.82 13.93
C SER A 379 18.85 -10.06 14.63
N LYS A 380 19.83 -10.73 13.99
CA LYS A 380 20.53 -11.87 14.60
C LYS A 380 21.42 -11.46 15.76
N LEU A 381 21.90 -10.23 15.77
CA LEU A 381 22.64 -9.68 16.93
C LEU A 381 21.72 -9.50 18.14
N ALA A 382 20.45 -9.20 17.94
CA ALA A 382 19.47 -9.03 19.01
C ALA A 382 19.19 -10.34 19.79
N THR A 383 19.36 -11.50 19.13
CA THR A 383 19.14 -12.82 19.75
C THR A 383 20.36 -13.37 20.51
N ARG A 384 21.53 -12.71 20.38
CA ARG A 384 22.76 -13.19 21.03
C ARG A 384 22.84 -12.74 22.48
N LEU A 385 22.83 -13.71 23.38
CA LEU A 385 23.22 -13.56 24.79
C LEU A 385 24.75 -13.65 24.88
N GLY A 386 25.45 -12.53 25.15
CA GLY A 386 26.88 -12.56 25.49
C GLY A 386 27.73 -11.48 24.81
N TRP A 387 29.03 -11.47 25.19
CA TRP A 387 30.06 -10.49 24.88
C TRP A 387 30.56 -10.44 23.42
N SER A 388 29.83 -11.04 22.47
CA SER A 388 30.25 -11.08 21.06
C SER A 388 29.96 -9.74 20.35
N PHE A 389 30.75 -8.70 20.65
CA PHE A 389 30.78 -7.43 19.93
C PHE A 389 31.38 -7.54 18.52
N LEU A 390 31.98 -8.68 18.18
CA LEU A 390 32.63 -8.87 16.88
C LEU A 390 31.61 -9.27 15.80
N VAL A 391 31.33 -8.32 14.92
CA VAL A 391 30.53 -8.55 13.70
C VAL A 391 31.42 -9.25 12.66
N SER A 392 31.19 -10.54 12.43
CA SER A 392 31.90 -11.26 11.38
C SER A 392 31.33 -10.95 10.01
N ARG A 393 32.13 -10.34 9.12
CA ARG A 393 31.74 -10.06 7.72
C ARG A 393 31.32 -11.33 6.97
N LEU A 394 31.99 -12.46 7.22
CA LEU A 394 31.66 -13.75 6.60
C LEU A 394 30.31 -14.30 7.07
N LYS A 395 30.02 -14.24 8.39
CA LYS A 395 28.72 -14.68 8.94
C LYS A 395 27.57 -13.80 8.44
N ARG A 396 27.78 -12.49 8.37
CA ARG A 396 26.84 -11.53 7.80
C ARG A 396 26.49 -11.86 6.35
N SER A 397 27.52 -12.03 5.51
CA SER A 397 27.34 -12.33 4.09
C SER A 397 26.65 -13.68 3.87
N LYS A 398 27.00 -14.71 4.65
CA LYS A 398 26.34 -16.04 4.57
C LYS A 398 24.86 -15.98 4.93
N LEU A 399 24.52 -15.30 6.03
CA LEU A 399 23.12 -15.16 6.45
C LEU A 399 22.30 -14.34 5.46
N ALA A 400 22.84 -13.22 4.97
CA ALA A 400 22.17 -12.39 3.97
C ALA A 400 21.96 -13.17 2.66
N ASN A 401 22.98 -13.89 2.17
CA ASN A 401 22.86 -14.73 0.97
C ASN A 401 21.75 -15.76 1.10
N TYR A 402 21.70 -16.47 2.23
CA TYR A 402 20.67 -17.48 2.49
C TYR A 402 19.25 -16.90 2.37
N TRP A 403 18.99 -15.73 2.97
CA TRP A 403 17.67 -15.12 2.93
C TRP A 403 17.36 -14.43 1.60
N VAL A 404 18.37 -13.83 0.96
CA VAL A 404 18.23 -13.21 -0.37
C VAL A 404 17.81 -14.26 -1.41
N GLU A 405 18.43 -15.45 -1.38
CA GLU A 405 18.10 -16.56 -2.27
C GLU A 405 16.73 -17.16 -1.94
N ARG A 406 16.45 -17.42 -0.66
CA ARG A 406 15.19 -18.06 -0.21
C ARG A 406 13.97 -17.20 -0.50
N LEU A 407 14.07 -15.85 -0.39
CA LEU A 407 13.00 -14.89 -0.65
C LEU A 407 13.05 -14.31 -2.07
N LYS A 408 13.96 -14.80 -2.91
CA LYS A 408 14.14 -14.33 -4.30
C LYS A 408 14.29 -12.81 -4.37
N ILE A 409 15.09 -12.22 -3.48
CA ILE A 409 15.48 -10.82 -3.54
C ILE A 409 16.56 -10.71 -4.63
N ALA A 410 16.40 -9.81 -5.61
CA ALA A 410 17.32 -9.72 -6.74
C ALA A 410 18.78 -9.61 -6.29
N ALA A 411 19.61 -10.58 -6.68
CA ALA A 411 20.97 -10.80 -6.15
C ALA A 411 21.95 -9.62 -6.40
N LEU A 412 21.72 -8.82 -7.43
CA LEU A 412 22.51 -7.63 -7.76
C LEU A 412 22.40 -6.51 -6.73
N GLN A 413 21.39 -6.55 -5.85
CA GLN A 413 21.02 -5.43 -4.96
C GLN A 413 21.42 -5.61 -3.48
N ARG A 414 22.02 -6.74 -3.07
CA ARG A 414 22.34 -6.97 -1.64
C ARG A 414 23.28 -5.94 -1.01
N LYS A 415 24.08 -5.24 -1.81
CA LYS A 415 24.91 -4.10 -1.36
C LYS A 415 24.19 -2.78 -1.48
N ALA A 416 23.02 -2.73 -2.11
CA ALA A 416 22.20 -1.54 -2.23
C ALA A 416 21.63 -1.14 -0.85
N ARG A 417 21.29 0.10 -0.70
CA ARG A 417 20.52 0.60 0.45
C ARG A 417 19.08 0.18 0.27
N ILE A 418 18.40 -0.06 1.39
CA ILE A 418 17.02 -0.56 1.33
C ILE A 418 16.06 0.45 0.68
N VAL A 419 16.33 1.75 0.78
CA VAL A 419 15.52 2.81 0.15
C VAL A 419 15.53 2.76 -1.38
N GLU A 420 16.55 2.12 -1.98
CA GLU A 420 16.68 1.98 -3.44
C GLU A 420 15.81 0.85 -4.00
N LEU A 421 15.17 0.06 -3.11
CA LEU A 421 14.35 -1.09 -3.48
C LEU A 421 12.88 -0.70 -3.67
N SER A 422 12.18 -1.47 -4.55
CA SER A 422 10.71 -1.41 -4.63
C SER A 422 10.05 -1.84 -3.30
N GLY A 423 8.80 -1.43 -3.09
CA GLY A 423 8.04 -1.78 -1.88
C GLY A 423 8.00 -3.28 -1.59
N GLY A 424 7.83 -4.12 -2.62
CA GLY A 424 7.83 -5.58 -2.49
C GLY A 424 9.17 -6.13 -2.02
N TYR A 425 10.28 -5.64 -2.55
CA TYR A 425 11.60 -6.07 -2.09
C TYR A 425 11.93 -5.54 -0.69
N GLN A 426 11.52 -4.32 -0.34
CA GLN A 426 11.64 -3.80 1.03
C GLN A 426 10.91 -4.72 2.03
N GLN A 427 9.68 -5.14 1.70
CA GLN A 427 8.90 -6.08 2.52
C GLN A 427 9.61 -7.42 2.69
N LYS A 428 10.16 -7.98 1.62
CA LYS A 428 10.95 -9.21 1.69
C LYS A 428 12.19 -9.08 2.59
N VAL A 429 12.84 -7.90 2.61
CA VAL A 429 13.96 -7.64 3.54
C VAL A 429 13.48 -7.59 4.99
N VAL A 430 12.32 -6.97 5.27
CA VAL A 430 11.72 -6.97 6.62
C VAL A 430 11.38 -8.38 7.08
N ILE A 431 10.80 -9.19 6.19
CA ILE A 431 10.54 -10.61 6.45
C ILE A 431 11.85 -11.36 6.72
N ALA A 432 12.87 -11.21 5.88
CA ALA A 432 14.19 -11.81 6.07
C ALA A 432 14.82 -11.43 7.40
N LYS A 433 14.74 -10.15 7.78
CA LYS A 433 15.21 -9.63 9.06
C LYS A 433 14.56 -10.35 10.25
N SER A 434 13.24 -10.52 10.21
CA SER A 434 12.50 -11.19 11.30
C SER A 434 12.77 -12.69 11.33
N LEU A 435 12.78 -13.35 10.18
CA LEU A 435 13.06 -14.80 10.08
C LEU A 435 14.52 -15.16 10.40
N ALA A 436 15.47 -14.23 10.25
CA ALA A 436 16.86 -14.44 10.65
C ALA A 436 17.03 -14.64 12.17
N GLN A 437 16.02 -14.32 12.96
CA GLN A 437 15.97 -14.58 14.41
C GLN A 437 15.61 -16.04 14.74
N ASP A 438 15.14 -16.81 13.75
CA ASP A 438 14.67 -18.19 13.87
C ASP A 438 13.46 -18.32 14.83
N PRO A 439 12.38 -17.55 14.58
CA PRO A 439 11.19 -17.57 15.43
C PRO A 439 10.37 -18.84 15.24
N SER A 440 9.71 -19.33 16.31
CA SER A 440 8.71 -20.40 16.26
C SER A 440 7.27 -19.89 16.13
N ILE A 441 7.04 -18.63 16.53
CA ILE A 441 5.77 -17.91 16.32
C ILE A 441 6.06 -16.67 15.52
N ILE A 442 5.30 -16.44 14.45
CA ILE A 442 5.52 -15.29 13.56
C ILE A 442 4.22 -14.52 13.40
N ILE A 443 4.27 -13.23 13.72
CA ILE A 443 3.13 -12.32 13.56
C ILE A 443 3.41 -11.43 12.36
N PHE A 444 2.54 -11.50 11.36
CA PHE A 444 2.53 -10.62 10.18
C PHE A 444 1.43 -9.57 10.37
N ASP A 445 1.80 -8.32 10.47
CA ASP A 445 0.87 -7.20 10.59
C ASP A 445 0.84 -6.43 9.27
N GLU A 446 -0.29 -6.52 8.54
CA GLU A 446 -0.51 -5.97 7.19
C GLU A 446 0.64 -6.33 6.20
N PRO A 447 0.93 -7.63 5.97
CA PRO A 447 2.14 -8.07 5.27
C PRO A 447 2.25 -7.61 3.82
N THR A 448 1.12 -7.29 3.17
CA THR A 448 1.10 -6.89 1.76
C THR A 448 0.79 -5.42 1.55
N ARG A 449 0.67 -4.63 2.62
CA ARG A 449 0.39 -3.20 2.52
C ARG A 449 1.49 -2.46 1.77
N GLY A 450 1.12 -1.74 0.68
CA GLY A 450 2.05 -1.01 -0.18
C GLY A 450 3.06 -1.91 -0.90
N VAL A 451 2.67 -3.15 -1.16
CA VAL A 451 3.41 -4.12 -1.97
C VAL A 451 2.71 -4.22 -3.33
N ASP A 452 3.49 -4.36 -4.38
CA ASP A 452 2.97 -4.58 -5.74
C ASP A 452 2.20 -5.91 -5.84
N VAL A 453 1.16 -5.91 -6.68
CA VAL A 453 0.23 -7.04 -6.82
C VAL A 453 0.95 -8.34 -7.20
N GLY A 454 2.01 -8.26 -8.02
CA GLY A 454 2.79 -9.44 -8.42
C GLY A 454 3.60 -10.08 -7.29
N THR A 455 3.99 -9.32 -6.28
CA THR A 455 4.77 -9.83 -5.12
C THR A 455 3.86 -10.43 -4.04
N ILE A 456 2.58 -10.07 -3.97
CA ILE A 456 1.64 -10.57 -2.96
C ILE A 456 1.59 -12.11 -2.92
N PRO A 457 1.46 -12.85 -4.05
CA PRO A 457 1.43 -14.32 -4.03
C PRO A 457 2.69 -14.95 -3.46
N GLU A 458 3.84 -14.30 -3.64
CA GLU A 458 5.11 -14.81 -3.12
C GLU A 458 5.17 -14.67 -1.59
N ILE A 459 4.63 -13.56 -1.05
CA ILE A 459 4.50 -13.36 0.41
C ILE A 459 3.51 -14.38 0.99
N HIS A 460 2.35 -14.58 0.36
CA HIS A 460 1.38 -15.59 0.77
C HIS A 460 1.97 -17.00 0.76
N ALA A 461 2.71 -17.35 -0.29
CA ALA A 461 3.39 -18.65 -0.37
C ALA A 461 4.45 -18.81 0.73
N GLN A 462 5.13 -17.72 1.11
CA GLN A 462 6.09 -17.75 2.22
C GLN A 462 5.40 -17.92 3.58
N ILE A 463 4.28 -17.22 3.82
CA ILE A 463 3.45 -17.38 5.03
C ILE A 463 3.00 -18.84 5.17
N ARG A 464 2.48 -19.44 4.09
CA ARG A 464 2.05 -20.85 4.09
C ARG A 464 3.19 -21.81 4.33
N ARG A 465 4.35 -21.60 3.69
CA ARG A 465 5.54 -22.43 3.88
C ARG A 465 6.01 -22.42 5.33
N LEU A 466 5.98 -21.28 6.00
CA LEU A 466 6.37 -21.18 7.41
C LEU A 466 5.46 -22.05 8.31
N ALA A 467 4.16 -22.05 8.06
CA ALA A 467 3.23 -22.91 8.75
C ALA A 467 3.47 -24.40 8.42
N ASP A 468 3.72 -24.74 7.14
CA ASP A 468 4.06 -26.09 6.70
C ASP A 468 5.38 -26.59 7.32
N ASP A 469 6.33 -25.67 7.59
CA ASP A 469 7.59 -25.95 8.31
C ASP A 469 7.37 -26.11 9.85
N GLY A 470 6.12 -26.04 10.35
CA GLY A 470 5.73 -26.24 11.75
C GLY A 470 5.67 -24.96 12.60
N ASN A 471 5.83 -23.77 12.01
CA ASN A 471 5.71 -22.54 12.77
C ASN A 471 4.24 -22.15 12.99
N ALA A 472 3.94 -21.56 14.13
CA ALA A 472 2.64 -20.91 14.36
C ALA A 472 2.66 -19.50 13.73
N VAL A 473 1.68 -19.21 12.89
CA VAL A 473 1.63 -17.95 12.14
C VAL A 473 0.34 -17.18 12.46
N VAL A 474 0.48 -15.91 12.79
CA VAL A 474 -0.66 -14.98 12.94
C VAL A 474 -0.57 -13.96 11.82
N VAL A 475 -1.62 -13.79 11.04
CA VAL A 475 -1.73 -12.79 9.97
C VAL A 475 -2.82 -11.81 10.33
N ILE A 476 -2.45 -10.55 10.45
CA ILE A 476 -3.38 -9.44 10.65
C ILE A 476 -3.48 -8.69 9.34
N SER A 477 -4.70 -8.54 8.81
CA SER A 477 -4.91 -7.77 7.59
C SER A 477 -6.28 -7.10 7.57
N SER A 478 -6.33 -5.91 7.02
CA SER A 478 -7.56 -5.20 6.66
C SER A 478 -8.12 -5.68 5.32
N TYR A 479 -7.31 -6.40 4.54
CA TYR A 479 -7.66 -6.90 3.22
C TYR A 479 -8.19 -8.34 3.32
N LEU A 480 -9.51 -8.51 3.28
CA LEU A 480 -10.17 -9.82 3.46
C LEU A 480 -9.71 -10.90 2.49
N PRO A 481 -9.47 -10.63 1.19
CA PRO A 481 -8.96 -11.65 0.28
C PRO A 481 -7.61 -12.24 0.72
N GLU A 482 -6.74 -11.45 1.38
CA GLU A 482 -5.49 -11.93 1.97
C GLU A 482 -5.77 -12.92 3.10
N ILE A 483 -6.62 -12.52 4.05
CA ILE A 483 -7.01 -13.39 5.18
C ILE A 483 -7.59 -14.71 4.69
N LEU A 484 -8.51 -14.68 3.72
CA LEU A 484 -9.12 -15.87 3.14
C LEU A 484 -8.13 -16.76 2.36
N ALA A 485 -7.11 -16.14 1.75
CA ALA A 485 -6.12 -16.87 0.95
C ALA A 485 -5.09 -17.63 1.78
N VAL A 486 -4.70 -17.09 2.95
CA VAL A 486 -3.58 -17.63 3.72
C VAL A 486 -3.97 -18.35 5.00
N SER A 487 -5.16 -18.07 5.57
CA SER A 487 -5.53 -18.56 6.89
C SER A 487 -6.11 -19.96 6.86
N ASP A 488 -5.96 -20.68 7.96
CA ASP A 488 -6.67 -21.93 8.26
C ASP A 488 -7.91 -21.63 9.11
N ARG A 489 -7.80 -20.65 10.01
CA ARG A 489 -8.86 -20.17 10.89
C ARG A 489 -8.85 -18.64 10.94
N ILE A 490 -10.03 -18.03 10.98
CA ILE A 490 -10.20 -16.57 10.91
C ILE A 490 -10.91 -16.08 12.17
N LEU A 491 -10.25 -15.17 12.87
CA LEU A 491 -10.80 -14.45 14.01
C LEU A 491 -11.24 -13.06 13.54
N VAL A 492 -12.42 -12.62 13.96
CA VAL A 492 -12.92 -11.28 13.64
C VAL A 492 -12.83 -10.41 14.87
N ALA A 493 -12.05 -9.33 14.76
CA ALA A 493 -11.90 -8.33 15.80
C ALA A 493 -12.83 -7.14 15.57
N ARG A 494 -13.55 -6.73 16.62
CA ARG A 494 -14.43 -5.56 16.65
C ARG A 494 -14.38 -4.86 18.00
N LEU A 495 -14.18 -3.55 17.98
CA LEU A 495 -14.18 -2.70 19.20
C LEU A 495 -13.30 -3.25 20.34
N GLY A 496 -12.16 -3.83 19.99
CA GLY A 496 -11.17 -4.37 20.92
C GLY A 496 -11.44 -5.78 21.41
N ARG A 497 -12.36 -6.53 20.80
CA ARG A 497 -12.73 -7.92 21.16
C ARG A 497 -12.68 -8.83 19.95
N ILE A 498 -12.44 -10.12 20.17
CA ILE A 498 -12.77 -11.14 19.17
C ILE A 498 -14.27 -11.44 19.30
N VAL A 499 -15.01 -11.22 18.21
CA VAL A 499 -16.49 -11.34 18.20
C VAL A 499 -16.95 -12.58 17.43
N ALA A 500 -16.13 -13.11 16.53
CA ALA A 500 -16.45 -14.32 15.78
C ALA A 500 -15.17 -15.08 15.43
N GLU A 501 -15.34 -16.37 15.18
CA GLU A 501 -14.32 -17.30 14.72
C GLU A 501 -14.90 -18.15 13.58
N PHE A 502 -14.19 -18.24 12.47
CA PHE A 502 -14.60 -18.99 11.29
C PHE A 502 -13.49 -19.96 10.86
N ASP A 503 -13.87 -21.13 10.37
CA ASP A 503 -13.01 -21.96 9.56
C ASP A 503 -12.86 -21.30 8.19
N ALA A 504 -11.63 -21.11 7.71
CA ALA A 504 -11.36 -20.42 6.44
C ALA A 504 -12.02 -21.10 5.23
N ALA A 505 -12.24 -22.44 5.29
CA ALA A 505 -12.90 -23.18 4.23
C ALA A 505 -14.39 -22.81 4.07
N THR A 506 -15.03 -22.31 5.12
CA THR A 506 -16.46 -21.95 5.15
C THR A 506 -16.73 -20.46 5.29
N ALA A 507 -15.68 -19.68 5.51
CA ALA A 507 -15.76 -18.23 5.63
C ALA A 507 -16.00 -17.58 4.26
N THR A 508 -16.78 -16.51 4.28
CA THR A 508 -17.00 -15.63 3.12
C THR A 508 -16.79 -14.19 3.52
N ASP A 509 -16.45 -13.33 2.57
CA ASP A 509 -16.27 -11.89 2.77
C ASP A 509 -17.46 -11.30 3.53
N ASP A 510 -18.70 -11.65 3.11
CA ASP A 510 -19.94 -11.14 3.71
C ASP A 510 -20.08 -11.53 5.20
N LYS A 511 -19.77 -12.79 5.56
CA LYS A 511 -19.83 -13.26 6.94
C LYS A 511 -18.83 -12.55 7.83
N ILE A 512 -17.60 -12.36 7.33
CA ILE A 512 -16.53 -11.68 8.07
C ILE A 512 -16.89 -10.20 8.25
N MET A 513 -17.33 -9.53 7.17
CA MET A 513 -17.73 -8.13 7.21
C MET A 513 -18.94 -7.92 8.12
N TYR A 514 -19.94 -8.80 8.05
CA TYR A 514 -21.10 -8.74 8.95
C TYR A 514 -20.66 -8.78 10.43
N ALA A 515 -19.80 -9.72 10.80
CA ALA A 515 -19.29 -9.83 12.16
C ALA A 515 -18.39 -8.64 12.56
N ALA A 516 -17.69 -8.02 11.62
CA ALA A 516 -16.85 -6.86 11.89
C ALA A 516 -17.66 -5.58 12.11
N ILE A 517 -18.89 -5.49 11.58
CA ILE A 517 -19.77 -4.31 11.67
C ILE A 517 -20.81 -4.47 12.77
N HIS A 518 -21.45 -5.63 12.89
CA HIS A 518 -22.54 -5.95 13.80
C HIS A 518 -22.11 -6.82 14.98
#